data_3576c880a236d589e0ff6e73a4c07005
#
_entry.id   3576c880a236d589e0ff6e73a4c07005
#
_cell.length_a   1.000
_cell.length_b   1.000
_cell.length_c   1.000
_cell.angle_alpha   90.00
_cell.angle_beta   90.00
_cell.angle_gamma   90.00
#
_symmetry.space_group_name_H-M   'P 1'
#
loop_
_entity.id
_entity.type
_entity.pdbx_description
1 polymer ?
#
loop_
_entity_poly.entity_id
_entity_poly.type
_entity_poly.pdbx_seq_one_letter_code
_entity_poly.pdbx_strand_id
1 'polypeptide(L)'
;TYGFALTTDQGSFGYSTNSLLRVGSHNILIDTGPSSRRPFLVKALKAKGLEADDIDIVILTHMHWDHCQNTDLFTNARVLVNPTEIDYARNPNKWDLAVASGMADMMRNMKVDTVSEGDKIVDGVSIIETPGHTKGHMSILAEINGENVLLAGDAMPESGTVARGLPYNVFWDVQDAQESVEKMVAASNVFYPGHDRPFRVEGDEINYLEGPENIHIMDSTEGGGTASLTFTVSASRIVNVDIVQK
;
A
#
# COMPACT_ATOMS: atom_id res chain seq x y z
N THR A 1 5.94 0.79 -7.28
CA THR A 1 4.73 1.22 -8.02
C THR A 1 3.79 1.90 -7.06
N TYR A 2 3.17 2.99 -7.46
CA TYR A 2 2.21 3.73 -6.62
C TYR A 2 0.85 3.09 -6.69
N GLY A 3 0.12 3.18 -5.57
CA GLY A 3 -1.25 2.74 -5.48
C GLY A 3 -2.22 3.71 -6.18
N PHE A 4 -3.41 3.19 -6.47
CA PHE A 4 -4.51 3.93 -7.04
C PHE A 4 -5.84 3.35 -6.57
N ALA A 5 -6.82 4.19 -6.31
CA ALA A 5 -8.17 3.77 -5.99
C ALA A 5 -9.22 4.62 -6.73
N LEU A 6 -10.18 3.94 -7.36
CA LEU A 6 -11.35 4.52 -7.99
C LEU A 6 -12.59 3.78 -7.50
N THR A 7 -13.57 4.50 -6.98
CA THR A 7 -14.86 3.93 -6.57
C THR A 7 -15.94 4.36 -7.55
N THR A 8 -16.73 3.41 -8.01
CA THR A 8 -17.89 3.60 -8.89
C THR A 8 -19.15 3.05 -8.20
N ASP A 9 -20.33 3.26 -8.80
CA ASP A 9 -21.58 2.66 -8.37
C ASP A 9 -21.62 1.12 -8.52
N GLN A 10 -20.69 0.56 -9.30
CA GLN A 10 -20.55 -0.89 -9.54
C GLN A 10 -19.50 -1.55 -8.64
N GLY A 11 -18.72 -0.78 -7.90
CA GLY A 11 -17.68 -1.28 -7.01
C GLY A 11 -16.41 -0.44 -7.03
N SER A 12 -15.41 -0.92 -6.33
CA SER A 12 -14.10 -0.27 -6.25
C SER A 12 -13.09 -0.96 -7.15
N PHE A 13 -12.33 -0.16 -7.88
CA PHE A 13 -11.15 -0.57 -8.64
C PHE A 13 -9.93 0.10 -8.04
N GLY A 14 -8.93 -0.67 -7.66
CA GLY A 14 -7.74 -0.12 -7.05
C GLY A 14 -6.61 -1.13 -6.93
N TYR A 15 -5.45 -0.62 -6.54
CA TYR A 15 -4.28 -1.40 -6.18
C TYR A 15 -3.38 -0.59 -5.26
N SER A 16 -2.71 -1.28 -4.37
CA SER A 16 -1.83 -0.65 -3.39
C SER A 16 -0.48 -0.21 -3.98
N THR A 17 0.16 0.69 -3.28
CA THR A 17 1.59 0.96 -3.43
C THR A 17 2.39 -0.25 -3.00
N ASN A 18 3.32 -0.70 -3.85
CA ASN A 18 4.30 -1.72 -3.50
C ASN A 18 5.69 -1.08 -3.48
N SER A 19 6.37 -1.13 -2.35
CA SER A 19 7.67 -0.50 -2.16
C SER A 19 8.77 -1.53 -1.96
N LEU A 20 9.89 -1.34 -2.67
CA LEU A 20 11.09 -2.15 -2.52
C LEU A 20 12.16 -1.34 -1.79
N LEU A 21 12.56 -1.80 -0.61
CA LEU A 21 13.73 -1.29 0.11
C LEU A 21 14.92 -2.25 -0.09
N ARG A 22 16.08 -1.67 -0.37
CA ARG A 22 17.35 -2.41 -0.38
C ARG A 22 18.23 -1.90 0.74
N VAL A 23 18.47 -2.74 1.75
CA VAL A 23 19.22 -2.37 2.94
C VAL A 23 20.30 -3.40 3.19
N GLY A 24 21.57 -3.03 3.00
CA GLY A 24 22.67 -3.97 3.04
C GLY A 24 22.52 -5.06 1.97
N SER A 25 22.44 -6.31 2.40
CA SER A 25 22.19 -7.46 1.51
C SER A 25 20.71 -7.84 1.39
N HIS A 26 19.80 -7.13 2.06
CA HIS A 26 18.39 -7.49 2.10
C HIS A 26 17.56 -6.75 1.07
N ASN A 27 16.72 -7.49 0.36
CA ASN A 27 15.63 -7.00 -0.47
C ASN A 27 14.32 -7.15 0.32
N ILE A 28 13.73 -6.04 0.71
CA ILE A 28 12.52 -5.98 1.53
C ILE A 28 11.38 -5.42 0.69
N LEU A 29 10.32 -6.19 0.51
CA LEU A 29 9.13 -5.75 -0.20
C LEU A 29 8.04 -5.40 0.82
N ILE A 30 7.50 -4.19 0.72
CA ILE A 30 6.37 -3.74 1.50
C ILE A 30 5.12 -3.82 0.62
N ASP A 31 4.16 -4.60 1.07
CA ASP A 31 2.95 -5.02 0.39
C ASP A 31 3.18 -5.70 -0.96
N THR A 32 2.25 -6.52 -1.38
CA THR A 32 2.40 -7.38 -2.55
C THR A 32 1.37 -7.11 -3.65
N GLY A 33 0.42 -6.25 -3.38
CA GLY A 33 -0.61 -5.88 -4.35
C GLY A 33 -1.70 -6.94 -4.56
N PRO A 34 -2.73 -6.60 -5.37
CA PRO A 34 -3.79 -7.52 -5.73
C PRO A 34 -3.32 -8.56 -6.77
N SER A 35 -3.97 -9.71 -6.80
CA SER A 35 -3.67 -10.80 -7.75
C SER A 35 -3.76 -10.36 -9.21
N SER A 36 -4.64 -9.42 -9.54
CA SER A 36 -4.77 -8.83 -10.88
C SER A 36 -3.53 -8.07 -11.34
N ARG A 37 -2.70 -7.60 -10.39
CA ARG A 37 -1.45 -6.86 -10.66
C ARG A 37 -0.20 -7.74 -10.62
N ARG A 38 -0.32 -9.05 -10.41
CA ARG A 38 0.80 -10.00 -10.35
C ARG A 38 1.81 -9.85 -11.49
N PRO A 39 1.39 -9.79 -12.78
CA PRO A 39 2.32 -9.63 -13.88
C PRO A 39 3.10 -8.30 -13.84
N PHE A 40 2.47 -7.24 -13.33
CA PHE A 40 3.10 -5.92 -13.19
C PHE A 40 4.13 -5.92 -12.05
N LEU A 41 3.82 -6.55 -10.92
CA LEU A 41 4.75 -6.71 -9.80
C LEU A 41 6.00 -7.47 -10.25
N VAL A 42 5.82 -8.63 -10.89
CA VAL A 42 6.94 -9.42 -11.44
C VAL A 42 7.76 -8.61 -12.44
N LYS A 43 7.11 -7.87 -13.33
CA LYS A 43 7.80 -6.99 -14.29
C LYS A 43 8.59 -5.88 -13.58
N ALA A 44 8.03 -5.28 -12.53
CA ALA A 44 8.70 -4.23 -11.75
C ALA A 44 9.95 -4.76 -11.03
N LEU A 45 9.87 -5.96 -10.44
CA LEU A 45 11.03 -6.63 -9.83
C LEU A 45 12.11 -6.90 -10.87
N LYS A 46 11.76 -7.47 -12.03
CA LYS A 46 12.70 -7.72 -13.15
C LYS A 46 13.39 -6.44 -13.62
N ALA A 47 12.67 -5.32 -13.69
CA ALA A 47 13.25 -4.03 -14.05
C ALA A 47 14.28 -3.52 -13.01
N LYS A 48 14.24 -4.05 -11.79
CA LYS A 48 15.25 -3.81 -10.74
C LYS A 48 16.32 -4.90 -10.66
N GLY A 49 16.31 -5.86 -11.59
CA GLY A 49 17.23 -6.98 -11.64
C GLY A 49 16.95 -8.07 -10.60
N LEU A 50 15.69 -8.21 -10.17
CA LEU A 50 15.25 -9.18 -9.16
C LEU A 50 14.19 -10.12 -9.72
N GLU A 51 14.21 -11.36 -9.24
CA GLU A 51 13.10 -12.30 -9.31
C GLU A 51 12.40 -12.38 -7.94
N ALA A 52 11.26 -13.07 -7.87
CA ALA A 52 10.53 -13.21 -6.60
C ALA A 52 11.36 -13.92 -5.52
N ASP A 53 12.20 -14.87 -5.94
CA ASP A 53 13.07 -15.65 -5.04
C ASP A 53 14.22 -14.83 -4.42
N ASP A 54 14.49 -13.64 -4.95
CA ASP A 54 15.50 -12.71 -4.43
C ASP A 54 14.95 -11.79 -3.33
N ILE A 55 13.67 -11.87 -3.01
CA ILE A 55 13.07 -11.12 -1.90
C ILE A 55 13.29 -11.91 -0.60
N ASP A 56 13.97 -11.28 0.35
CA ASP A 56 14.31 -11.89 1.64
C ASP A 56 13.18 -11.70 2.67
N ILE A 57 12.50 -10.54 2.61
CA ILE A 57 11.48 -10.14 3.58
C ILE A 57 10.31 -9.51 2.83
N VAL A 58 9.10 -9.95 3.16
CA VAL A 58 7.85 -9.27 2.81
C VAL A 58 7.26 -8.70 4.09
N ILE A 59 6.91 -7.42 4.10
CA ILE A 59 6.18 -6.80 5.21
C ILE A 59 4.79 -6.44 4.70
N LEU A 60 3.75 -6.95 5.36
CA LEU A 60 2.37 -6.58 5.05
C LEU A 60 1.92 -5.49 6.01
N THR A 61 1.57 -4.32 5.48
CA THR A 61 1.02 -3.24 6.29
C THR A 61 -0.30 -3.68 6.93
N HIS A 62 -1.13 -4.37 6.18
CA HIS A 62 -2.38 -4.98 6.61
C HIS A 62 -2.85 -6.06 5.61
N MET A 63 -4.02 -6.70 5.87
CA MET A 63 -4.45 -7.86 5.12
C MET A 63 -5.65 -7.61 4.19
N HIS A 64 -5.82 -6.39 3.66
CA HIS A 64 -6.74 -6.15 2.57
C HIS A 64 -6.23 -6.79 1.28
N TRP A 65 -7.18 -7.17 0.40
CA TRP A 65 -6.91 -7.95 -0.80
C TRP A 65 -5.89 -7.29 -1.74
N ASP A 66 -5.91 -5.96 -1.82
CA ASP A 66 -5.03 -5.20 -2.70
C ASP A 66 -3.63 -4.94 -2.13
N HIS A 67 -3.37 -5.35 -0.88
CA HIS A 67 -2.06 -5.29 -0.23
C HIS A 67 -1.37 -6.66 -0.15
N CYS A 68 -2.11 -7.77 -0.02
CA CYS A 68 -1.53 -9.04 0.39
C CYS A 68 -1.67 -10.20 -0.61
N GLN A 69 -2.44 -10.08 -1.69
CA GLN A 69 -2.82 -11.24 -2.51
C GLN A 69 -1.71 -11.90 -3.33
N ASN A 70 -0.56 -11.25 -3.52
CA ASN A 70 0.57 -11.86 -4.22
C ASN A 70 1.66 -12.37 -3.27
N THR A 71 1.41 -12.45 -1.98
CA THR A 71 2.40 -12.93 -0.99
C THR A 71 2.87 -14.35 -1.28
N ASP A 72 2.03 -15.18 -1.89
CA ASP A 72 2.34 -16.55 -2.31
C ASP A 72 3.47 -16.67 -3.36
N LEU A 73 3.82 -15.57 -4.04
CA LEU A 73 4.97 -15.54 -4.96
C LEU A 73 6.32 -15.63 -4.23
N PHE A 74 6.40 -15.20 -2.99
CA PHE A 74 7.65 -14.95 -2.25
C PHE A 74 7.97 -16.11 -1.30
N THR A 75 8.12 -17.31 -1.85
CA THR A 75 8.26 -18.56 -1.09
C THR A 75 9.55 -18.64 -0.26
N ASN A 76 10.58 -17.89 -0.64
CA ASN A 76 11.85 -17.80 0.08
C ASN A 76 11.81 -16.76 1.20
N ALA A 77 10.94 -15.76 1.08
CA ALA A 77 10.87 -14.63 2.01
C ALA A 77 10.32 -15.03 3.39
N ARG A 78 10.76 -14.30 4.41
CA ARG A 78 10.04 -14.21 5.69
C ARG A 78 8.93 -13.19 5.52
N VAL A 79 7.71 -13.54 5.90
CA VAL A 79 6.56 -12.64 5.86
C VAL A 79 6.36 -12.05 7.25
N LEU A 80 6.44 -10.74 7.37
CA LEU A 80 6.24 -10.02 8.62
C LEU A 80 4.87 -9.35 8.64
N VAL A 81 4.12 -9.56 9.70
CA VAL A 81 2.77 -9.02 9.87
C VAL A 81 2.47 -8.81 11.36
N ASN A 82 1.61 -7.85 11.68
CA ASN A 82 1.16 -7.65 13.06
C ASN A 82 0.24 -8.82 13.49
N PRO A 83 0.44 -9.41 14.69
CA PRO A 83 -0.41 -10.52 15.16
C PRO A 83 -1.89 -10.11 15.28
N THR A 84 -2.17 -8.86 15.67
CA THR A 84 -3.54 -8.33 15.74
C THR A 84 -4.21 -8.28 14.38
N GLU A 85 -3.44 -8.04 13.31
CA GLU A 85 -3.95 -8.02 11.93
C GLU A 85 -4.34 -9.42 11.46
N ILE A 86 -3.54 -10.44 11.79
CA ILE A 86 -3.90 -11.83 11.49
C ILE A 86 -5.22 -12.21 12.16
N ASP A 87 -5.40 -11.84 13.42
CA ASP A 87 -6.63 -12.13 14.16
C ASP A 87 -7.82 -11.35 13.62
N TYR A 88 -7.60 -10.08 13.24
CA TYR A 88 -8.62 -9.26 12.58
C TYR A 88 -9.03 -9.85 11.22
N ALA A 89 -8.08 -10.27 10.40
CA ALA A 89 -8.37 -10.87 9.09
C ALA A 89 -9.15 -12.19 9.16
N ARG A 90 -9.08 -12.90 10.29
CA ARG A 90 -9.91 -14.11 10.53
C ARG A 90 -11.35 -13.78 10.90
N ASN A 91 -11.57 -12.62 11.53
CA ASN A 91 -12.89 -12.20 11.99
C ASN A 91 -13.04 -10.66 11.85
N PRO A 92 -13.08 -10.16 10.62
CA PRO A 92 -13.15 -8.72 10.36
C PRO A 92 -14.52 -8.13 10.77
N ASN A 93 -14.57 -6.82 10.88
CA ASN A 93 -15.82 -6.10 10.98
C ASN A 93 -16.73 -6.44 9.79
N LYS A 94 -18.03 -6.53 10.02
CA LYS A 94 -19.01 -6.98 9.01
C LYS A 94 -19.08 -6.11 7.75
N TRP A 95 -18.70 -4.84 7.86
CA TRP A 95 -18.65 -3.89 6.74
C TRP A 95 -17.28 -3.82 6.07
N ASP A 96 -16.28 -4.48 6.63
CA ASP A 96 -14.96 -4.58 6.01
C ASP A 96 -14.95 -5.74 5.00
N LEU A 97 -15.33 -5.42 3.78
CA LEU A 97 -15.34 -6.37 2.66
C LEU A 97 -13.99 -6.44 1.93
N ALA A 98 -13.01 -5.65 2.37
CA ALA A 98 -11.69 -5.60 1.74
C ALA A 98 -10.72 -6.66 2.29
N VAL A 99 -11.02 -7.27 3.44
CA VAL A 99 -10.20 -8.37 3.96
C VAL A 99 -10.19 -9.55 2.99
N ALA A 100 -9.00 -9.98 2.61
CA ALA A 100 -8.81 -11.10 1.69
C ALA A 100 -9.22 -12.44 2.34
N SER A 101 -10.39 -12.96 1.94
CA SER A 101 -10.91 -14.22 2.47
C SER A 101 -9.90 -15.36 2.34
N GLY A 102 -9.67 -16.08 3.43
CA GLY A 102 -8.74 -17.22 3.46
C GLY A 102 -7.25 -16.84 3.47
N MET A 103 -6.89 -15.58 3.35
CA MET A 103 -5.48 -15.16 3.34
C MET A 103 -4.77 -15.51 4.64
N ALA A 104 -5.41 -15.26 5.79
CA ALA A 104 -4.86 -15.62 7.10
C ALA A 104 -4.61 -17.15 7.25
N ASP A 105 -5.39 -17.98 6.58
CA ASP A 105 -5.19 -19.43 6.56
C ASP A 105 -4.09 -19.85 5.57
N MET A 106 -4.00 -19.19 4.42
CA MET A 106 -2.93 -19.42 3.45
C MET A 106 -1.55 -19.13 4.05
N MET A 107 -1.44 -18.10 4.88
CA MET A 107 -0.20 -17.73 5.57
C MET A 107 0.34 -18.83 6.50
N ARG A 108 -0.49 -19.78 6.96
CA ARG A 108 -0.02 -20.93 7.77
C ARG A 108 1.02 -21.79 7.07
N ASN A 109 1.08 -21.75 5.75
CA ASN A 109 2.04 -22.50 4.93
C ASN A 109 3.27 -21.66 4.53
N MET A 110 3.38 -20.43 5.03
CA MET A 110 4.48 -19.51 4.77
C MET A 110 5.38 -19.36 6.00
N LYS A 111 6.56 -18.78 5.82
CA LYS A 111 7.47 -18.43 6.92
C LYS A 111 7.01 -17.08 7.51
N VAL A 112 5.99 -17.12 8.37
CA VAL A 112 5.41 -15.93 8.98
C VAL A 112 6.01 -15.69 10.36
N ASP A 113 6.52 -14.47 10.55
CA ASP A 113 6.92 -13.96 11.86
C ASP A 113 6.04 -12.76 12.22
N THR A 114 5.73 -12.62 13.48
CA THR A 114 4.95 -11.47 13.96
C THR A 114 5.87 -10.36 14.42
N VAL A 115 5.44 -9.12 14.14
CA VAL A 115 6.14 -7.89 14.52
C VAL A 115 5.16 -6.89 15.13
N SER A 116 5.70 -5.98 15.96
CA SER A 116 4.93 -5.01 16.73
C SER A 116 5.66 -3.66 16.78
N GLU A 117 5.05 -2.69 17.47
CA GLU A 117 5.60 -1.36 17.66
C GLU A 117 7.08 -1.36 18.06
N GLY A 118 7.88 -0.63 17.32
CA GLY A 118 9.31 -0.41 17.61
C GLY A 118 10.24 -1.55 17.20
N ASP A 119 9.72 -2.67 16.68
CA ASP A 119 10.57 -3.78 16.23
C ASP A 119 11.46 -3.32 15.07
N LYS A 120 12.76 -3.58 15.22
CA LYS A 120 13.77 -3.32 14.19
C LYS A 120 13.88 -4.52 13.26
N ILE A 121 13.61 -4.30 11.99
CA ILE A 121 13.67 -5.35 10.96
C ILE A 121 15.09 -5.53 10.46
N VAL A 122 15.73 -4.43 10.12
CA VAL A 122 17.14 -4.28 9.80
C VAL A 122 17.62 -2.90 10.25
N ASP A 123 18.90 -2.60 10.15
CA ASP A 123 19.41 -1.27 10.48
C ASP A 123 18.71 -0.19 9.67
N GLY A 124 18.16 0.82 10.35
CA GLY A 124 17.42 1.92 9.75
C GLY A 124 15.98 1.58 9.31
N VAL A 125 15.45 0.38 9.59
CA VAL A 125 14.06 0.02 9.27
C VAL A 125 13.36 -0.54 10.49
N SER A 126 12.26 0.08 10.90
CA SER A 126 11.45 -0.30 12.06
C SER A 126 9.96 -0.22 11.80
N ILE A 127 9.19 -0.87 12.67
CA ILE A 127 7.73 -0.91 12.62
C ILE A 127 7.15 0.23 13.47
N ILE A 128 6.12 0.86 12.95
CA ILE A 128 5.21 1.76 13.69
C ILE A 128 3.80 1.17 13.57
N GLU A 129 3.17 0.83 14.68
CA GLU A 129 1.76 0.46 14.67
C GLU A 129 0.90 1.69 14.40
N THR A 130 0.01 1.56 13.41
CA THR A 130 -0.88 2.62 12.93
C THR A 130 -2.31 2.08 12.77
N PRO A 131 -2.92 1.58 13.87
CA PRO A 131 -4.28 1.05 13.83
C PRO A 131 -5.30 2.11 13.41
N GLY A 132 -6.49 1.64 13.02
CA GLY A 132 -7.64 2.50 12.67
C GLY A 132 -8.21 2.15 11.32
N HIS A 133 -7.43 2.16 10.25
CA HIS A 133 -7.87 1.62 8.96
C HIS A 133 -8.26 0.14 9.12
N THR A 134 -7.35 -0.69 9.58
CA THR A 134 -7.63 -2.01 10.17
C THR A 134 -7.13 -2.07 11.61
N LYS A 135 -7.46 -3.13 12.33
CA LYS A 135 -7.15 -3.26 13.75
C LYS A 135 -5.65 -3.39 14.03
N GLY A 136 -4.95 -4.11 13.18
CA GLY A 136 -3.52 -4.40 13.32
C GLY A 136 -2.67 -3.75 12.23
N HIS A 137 -3.17 -2.69 11.59
CA HIS A 137 -2.43 -1.96 10.59
C HIS A 137 -1.10 -1.45 11.14
N MET A 138 -0.05 -1.54 10.34
CA MET A 138 1.28 -1.01 10.66
C MET A 138 1.89 -0.29 9.47
N SER A 139 2.70 0.70 9.77
CA SER A 139 3.53 1.44 8.81
C SER A 139 5.00 1.11 9.04
N ILE A 140 5.85 1.40 8.08
CA ILE A 140 7.28 1.13 8.14
C ILE A 140 8.04 2.45 8.13
N LEU A 141 8.82 2.70 9.18
CA LEU A 141 9.74 3.83 9.25
C LEU A 141 11.11 3.39 8.75
N ALA A 142 11.59 4.04 7.69
CA ALA A 142 12.90 3.78 7.12
C ALA A 142 13.77 5.04 7.16
N GLU A 143 15.02 4.91 7.60
CA GLU A 143 16.02 5.97 7.47
C GLU A 143 16.71 5.87 6.12
N ILE A 144 16.48 6.84 5.24
CA ILE A 144 17.03 6.87 3.88
C ILE A 144 17.86 8.15 3.73
N ASN A 145 19.17 8.01 3.54
CA ASN A 145 20.11 9.14 3.42
C ASN A 145 20.06 10.12 4.60
N GLY A 146 19.84 9.62 5.81
CA GLY A 146 19.74 10.45 7.02
C GLY A 146 18.39 11.15 7.22
N GLU A 147 17.39 10.78 6.44
CA GLU A 147 16.04 11.30 6.55
C GLU A 147 15.04 10.17 6.87
N ASN A 148 14.10 10.43 7.75
CA ASN A 148 13.00 9.53 8.02
C ASN A 148 12.01 9.53 6.87
N VAL A 149 11.70 8.36 6.35
CA VAL A 149 10.70 8.12 5.31
C VAL A 149 9.69 7.12 5.83
N LEU A 150 8.41 7.43 5.72
CA LEU A 150 7.34 6.57 6.19
C LEU A 150 6.60 5.90 5.01
N LEU A 151 6.67 4.58 4.96
CA LEU A 151 5.83 3.78 4.07
C LEU A 151 4.55 3.47 4.83
N ALA A 152 3.52 4.24 4.53
CA ALA A 152 2.39 4.45 5.44
C ALA A 152 1.24 3.43 5.28
N GLY A 153 1.19 2.70 4.15
CA GLY A 153 0.00 1.89 3.83
C GLY A 153 -1.27 2.72 3.87
N ASP A 154 -2.36 2.12 4.29
CA ASP A 154 -3.69 2.74 4.27
C ASP A 154 -4.05 3.50 5.56
N ALA A 155 -3.14 3.56 6.54
CA ALA A 155 -3.25 4.57 7.59
C ALA A 155 -3.07 5.99 7.02
N MET A 156 -2.39 6.11 5.85
CA MET A 156 -2.32 7.32 5.03
C MET A 156 -2.47 6.92 3.55
N PRO A 157 -3.71 6.68 3.07
CA PRO A 157 -3.93 6.20 1.71
C PRO A 157 -3.56 7.24 0.65
N GLU A 158 -3.64 8.54 0.96
CA GLU A 158 -3.31 9.63 0.04
C GLU A 158 -2.94 10.91 0.81
N SER A 159 -2.39 11.90 0.09
CA SER A 159 -1.87 13.14 0.66
C SER A 159 -2.89 13.99 1.43
N GLY A 160 -4.17 13.95 1.02
CA GLY A 160 -5.25 14.68 1.69
C GLY A 160 -5.52 14.20 3.13
N THR A 161 -5.05 13.00 3.49
CA THR A 161 -5.09 12.48 4.86
C THR A 161 -4.41 13.42 5.85
N VAL A 162 -3.29 14.04 5.44
CA VAL A 162 -2.56 15.00 6.30
C VAL A 162 -3.45 16.18 6.68
N ALA A 163 -4.13 16.78 5.70
CA ALA A 163 -4.98 17.95 5.94
C ALA A 163 -6.26 17.61 6.72
N ARG A 164 -6.80 16.40 6.55
CA ARG A 164 -8.01 15.96 7.27
C ARG A 164 -7.71 15.42 8.68
N GLY A 165 -6.45 15.00 8.93
CA GLY A 165 -6.10 14.25 10.14
C GLY A 165 -6.75 12.86 10.21
N LEU A 166 -7.25 12.33 9.06
CA LEU A 166 -8.00 11.08 9.00
C LEU A 166 -7.94 10.47 7.61
N PRO A 167 -7.69 9.16 7.45
CA PRO A 167 -7.85 8.46 6.17
C PRO A 167 -9.33 8.43 5.74
N TYR A 168 -9.59 8.34 4.44
CA TYR A 168 -10.96 8.29 3.92
C TYR A 168 -11.67 6.96 4.19
N ASN A 169 -10.92 5.88 4.45
CA ASN A 169 -11.43 4.55 4.75
C ASN A 169 -10.99 4.13 6.14
N VAL A 170 -11.94 4.04 7.08
CA VAL A 170 -11.72 3.54 8.43
C VAL A 170 -12.65 2.36 8.67
N PHE A 171 -12.08 1.16 8.79
CA PHE A 171 -12.84 -0.07 9.00
C PHE A 171 -12.82 -0.52 10.46
N TRP A 172 -11.84 -0.06 11.24
CA TRP A 172 -11.74 -0.45 12.65
C TRP A 172 -12.22 0.63 13.60
N ASP A 173 -11.46 1.69 13.81
CA ASP A 173 -11.77 2.74 14.78
C ASP A 173 -11.28 4.11 14.32
N VAL A 174 -12.12 5.13 14.47
CA VAL A 174 -11.84 6.50 14.01
C VAL A 174 -10.83 7.19 14.89
N GLN A 175 -10.89 6.97 16.22
CA GLN A 175 -9.96 7.59 17.15
C GLN A 175 -8.56 7.02 16.96
N ASP A 176 -8.43 5.70 16.87
CA ASP A 176 -7.15 5.04 16.58
C ASP A 176 -6.56 5.56 15.26
N ALA A 177 -7.40 5.76 14.22
CA ALA A 177 -6.98 6.29 12.94
C ALA A 177 -6.44 7.73 13.03
N GLN A 178 -7.08 8.60 13.81
CA GLN A 178 -6.61 9.96 14.04
C GLN A 178 -5.28 9.99 14.79
N GLU A 179 -5.18 9.24 15.90
CA GLU A 179 -3.95 9.11 16.68
C GLU A 179 -2.80 8.54 15.82
N SER A 180 -3.10 7.61 14.91
CA SER A 180 -2.13 7.06 13.95
C SER A 180 -1.63 8.11 12.98
N VAL A 181 -2.51 8.97 12.43
CA VAL A 181 -2.09 10.06 11.54
C VAL A 181 -1.20 11.06 12.27
N GLU A 182 -1.56 11.47 13.50
CA GLU A 182 -0.74 12.36 14.33
C GLU A 182 0.65 11.76 14.58
N LYS A 183 0.71 10.49 14.95
CA LYS A 183 1.95 9.74 15.18
C LYS A 183 2.83 9.69 13.93
N MET A 184 2.23 9.42 12.75
CA MET A 184 2.95 9.36 11.49
C MET A 184 3.54 10.72 11.10
N VAL A 185 2.78 11.80 11.22
CA VAL A 185 3.23 13.17 10.91
C VAL A 185 4.31 13.63 11.88
N ALA A 186 4.28 13.19 13.14
CA ALA A 186 5.35 13.46 14.10
C ALA A 186 6.65 12.67 13.80
N ALA A 187 6.56 11.50 13.17
CA ALA A 187 7.69 10.62 12.89
C ALA A 187 8.44 10.96 11.59
N SER A 188 7.74 11.51 10.59
CA SER A 188 8.29 11.79 9.27
C SER A 188 7.57 12.96 8.61
N ASN A 189 8.24 13.60 7.65
CA ASN A 189 7.65 14.53 6.70
C ASN A 189 7.65 14.00 5.26
N VAL A 190 8.16 12.78 5.03
CA VAL A 190 8.17 12.11 3.72
C VAL A 190 7.35 10.84 3.80
N PHE A 191 6.36 10.73 2.92
CA PHE A 191 5.38 9.66 2.95
C PHE A 191 5.29 8.92 1.62
N TYR A 192 5.23 7.59 1.70
CA TYR A 192 4.84 6.67 0.64
C TYR A 192 3.47 6.11 1.00
N PRO A 193 2.39 6.71 0.50
CA PRO A 193 1.01 6.38 0.87
C PRO A 193 0.52 5.09 0.21
N GLY A 194 -0.58 4.53 0.72
CA GLY A 194 -1.17 3.30 0.19
C GLY A 194 -1.68 3.41 -1.24
N HIS A 195 -2.28 4.56 -1.61
CA HIS A 195 -3.00 4.74 -2.88
C HIS A 195 -2.71 6.07 -3.59
N ASP A 196 -1.55 6.66 -3.35
CA ASP A 196 -1.14 7.91 -4.00
C ASP A 196 0.37 7.89 -4.27
N ARG A 197 0.87 8.90 -4.97
CA ARG A 197 2.29 9.13 -5.21
C ARG A 197 2.99 9.55 -3.92
N PRO A 198 4.29 9.27 -3.77
CA PRO A 198 5.05 9.74 -2.63
C PRO A 198 5.09 11.26 -2.60
N PHE A 199 5.03 11.80 -1.40
CA PHE A 199 5.01 13.25 -1.18
C PHE A 199 5.78 13.65 0.08
N ARG A 200 6.12 14.93 0.13
CA ARG A 200 6.73 15.60 1.27
C ARG A 200 5.79 16.67 1.80
N VAL A 201 5.73 16.81 3.12
CA VAL A 201 5.04 17.89 3.81
C VAL A 201 6.06 18.95 4.23
N GLU A 202 5.85 20.17 3.81
CA GLU A 202 6.67 21.36 4.15
C GLU A 202 5.76 22.48 4.64
N GLY A 203 5.63 22.61 5.95
CA GLY A 203 4.60 23.46 6.55
C GLY A 203 3.19 22.96 6.16
N ASP A 204 2.42 23.82 5.51
CA ASP A 204 1.06 23.49 5.02
C ASP A 204 1.07 22.99 3.56
N GLU A 205 2.23 22.88 2.92
CA GLU A 205 2.34 22.49 1.52
C GLU A 205 2.63 21.00 1.35
N ILE A 206 1.99 20.40 0.33
CA ILE A 206 2.21 19.05 -0.12
C ILE A 206 3.01 19.08 -1.42
N ASN A 207 4.23 18.57 -1.37
CA ASN A 207 5.14 18.48 -2.51
C ASN A 207 5.26 17.01 -2.97
N TYR A 208 4.68 16.67 -4.13
CA TYR A 208 4.84 15.34 -4.70
C TYR A 208 6.27 15.12 -5.19
N LEU A 209 6.84 13.98 -4.84
CA LEU A 209 8.21 13.61 -5.20
C LEU A 209 8.31 13.06 -6.63
N GLU A 210 7.19 12.64 -7.21
CA GLU A 210 7.12 12.10 -8.56
C GLU A 210 5.94 12.70 -9.33
N GLY A 211 6.07 12.73 -10.66
CA GLY A 211 5.07 13.30 -11.55
C GLY A 211 3.77 12.49 -11.61
N PRO A 212 2.70 13.05 -12.19
CA PRO A 212 1.42 12.36 -12.34
C PRO A 212 1.56 11.11 -13.22
N GLU A 213 0.90 10.03 -12.84
CA GLU A 213 0.71 8.85 -13.70
C GLU A 213 -0.56 8.97 -14.54
N ASN A 214 -0.49 8.48 -15.78
CA ASN A 214 -1.66 8.31 -16.62
C ASN A 214 -2.21 6.89 -16.43
N ILE A 215 -3.49 6.79 -16.09
CA ILE A 215 -4.19 5.50 -16.00
C ILE A 215 -5.07 5.36 -17.23
N HIS A 216 -4.85 4.29 -17.99
CA HIS A 216 -5.63 3.97 -19.16
C HIS A 216 -6.63 2.86 -18.82
N ILE A 217 -7.93 3.18 -18.90
CA ILE A 217 -8.98 2.17 -18.85
C ILE A 217 -9.37 1.87 -20.29
N MET A 218 -9.20 0.62 -20.69
CA MET A 218 -9.56 0.16 -22.02
C MET A 218 -10.79 -0.74 -21.92
N ASP A 219 -11.83 -0.43 -22.67
CA ASP A 219 -12.95 -1.32 -22.89
C ASP A 219 -12.74 -2.07 -24.21
N SER A 220 -12.78 -3.40 -24.15
CA SER A 220 -12.80 -4.27 -25.31
C SER A 220 -14.24 -4.64 -25.62
N THR A 221 -14.98 -3.82 -26.37
CA THR A 221 -16.30 -4.19 -26.85
C THR A 221 -16.23 -5.19 -27.99
N GLU A 222 -17.16 -6.15 -28.02
CA GLU A 222 -17.38 -7.03 -29.16
C GLU A 222 -17.69 -6.19 -30.41
N GLY A 223 -16.75 -6.05 -31.34
CA GLY A 223 -16.93 -5.25 -32.55
C GLY A 223 -15.71 -4.43 -32.94
N GLY A 224 -14.60 -4.52 -32.20
CA GLY A 224 -13.31 -3.93 -32.57
C GLY A 224 -13.18 -2.42 -32.34
N GLY A 225 -14.10 -1.81 -31.62
CA GLY A 225 -13.95 -0.45 -31.10
C GLY A 225 -13.28 -0.48 -29.73
N THR A 226 -12.12 0.18 -29.58
CA THR A 226 -11.54 0.46 -28.28
C THR A 226 -11.96 1.85 -27.84
N ALA A 227 -12.79 1.96 -26.81
CA ALA A 227 -12.90 3.19 -26.04
C ALA A 227 -11.79 3.21 -25.00
N SER A 228 -10.93 4.21 -24.99
CA SER A 228 -9.95 4.40 -23.94
C SER A 228 -10.33 5.62 -23.12
N LEU A 229 -10.36 5.46 -21.80
CA LEU A 229 -10.51 6.55 -20.86
C LEU A 229 -9.15 6.78 -20.20
N THR A 230 -8.58 7.96 -20.40
CA THR A 230 -7.32 8.32 -19.78
C THR A 230 -7.58 9.26 -18.62
N PHE A 231 -7.17 8.86 -17.43
CA PHE A 231 -7.19 9.72 -16.26
C PHE A 231 -5.78 10.22 -16.00
N THR A 232 -5.63 11.54 -15.88
CA THR A 232 -4.43 12.12 -15.30
C THR A 232 -4.71 12.39 -13.83
N VAL A 233 -4.03 11.66 -12.96
CA VAL A 233 -4.13 11.88 -11.51
C VAL A 233 -3.13 12.95 -11.12
N SER A 234 -3.62 14.13 -10.79
CA SER A 234 -2.83 15.21 -10.23
C SER A 234 -3.42 15.66 -8.90
N ALA A 235 -2.59 15.73 -7.88
CA ALA A 235 -2.93 16.30 -6.57
C ALA A 235 -4.26 15.79 -5.98
N SER A 236 -4.36 14.50 -5.67
CA SER A 236 -5.52 13.86 -5.00
C SER A 236 -6.90 14.08 -5.66
N ARG A 237 -6.96 14.61 -6.88
CA ARG A 237 -8.20 14.77 -7.66
C ARG A 237 -7.96 14.42 -9.12
N ILE A 238 -8.92 13.76 -9.74
CA ILE A 238 -8.95 13.59 -11.20
C ILE A 238 -9.28 14.95 -11.80
N VAL A 239 -8.33 15.54 -12.52
CA VAL A 239 -8.46 16.91 -13.06
C VAL A 239 -8.91 16.90 -14.51
N ASN A 240 -8.55 15.86 -15.28
CA ASN A 240 -8.90 15.76 -16.69
C ASN A 240 -9.34 14.36 -17.05
N VAL A 241 -10.43 14.28 -17.79
CA VAL A 241 -10.96 13.04 -18.37
C VAL A 241 -11.04 13.26 -19.88
N ASP A 242 -10.16 12.62 -20.64
CA ASP A 242 -10.21 12.60 -22.10
C ASP A 242 -10.86 11.30 -22.58
N ILE A 243 -12.03 11.43 -23.17
CA ILE A 243 -12.72 10.29 -23.81
C ILE A 243 -12.32 10.30 -25.27
N VAL A 244 -11.50 9.34 -25.67
CA VAL A 244 -11.15 9.12 -27.08
C VAL A 244 -11.94 7.93 -27.60
N GLN A 245 -12.96 8.21 -28.42
CA GLN A 245 -13.59 7.18 -29.25
C GLN A 245 -12.76 7.02 -30.53
N LYS A 246 -12.22 5.82 -30.74
CA LYS A 246 -11.59 5.42 -32.01
C LYS A 246 -12.50 4.47 -32.78
#